data_334a694e5c8dd255d00c008f7c0b7da2
#
_entry.id   334a694e5c8dd255d00c008f7c0b7da2
#
_cell.length_a   1.000
_cell.length_b   1.000
_cell.length_c   1.000
_cell.angle_alpha   90.00
_cell.angle_beta   90.00
_cell.angle_gamma   90.00
#
_symmetry.space_group_name_H-M   'P 1'
#
loop_
_entity.id
_entity.type
_entity.pdbx_description
1 polymer ?
#
loop_
_entity_poly.entity_id
_entity_poly.type
_entity_poly.pdbx_seq_one_letter_code
_entity_poly.pdbx_strand_id
1 'polypeptide(L)'
;MNLMKTLTLKNLKLNRKRTIVTIVGIILATALLSALVTLVSSFQYSMIEYQKQKGGDFHVKFSNVKMSELSEFKNNRNIESTFETMGMGFAKLDGCKNEDKPYAYVMATDEAGFERGCFKLIEGRMAKNEDEIVIPRHLKTNGRIDIKVGDEITLDVGKRYDSNTEGVISENCAYEHEAETLTDTVTKHYKVVGIMERPGYGMEDYSAAGYTFVTYSDELAAIDNGTKSEASEADTTLTVYSRYTQKALRNKDAVTADIIGVDEKLFEKANNSSVEMSSEESDRFLKEMENAKYDIYMNGYLINYECVFPIDGSFKALFTVAAVVALIIILTSVYCIKNSFNISITEKIRQYGMLASVGATRRQIKSSVKTEAAMLGV
;
A
#
# COMPACT_ATOMS: atom_id res chain seq x y z
N MET A 1 40.05 -33.40 -22.84
CA MET A 1 39.16 -32.35 -23.44
C MET A 1 38.31 -33.03 -24.52
N ASN A 2 36.99 -32.90 -24.49
CA ASN A 2 36.11 -33.65 -25.40
C ASN A 2 36.28 -33.10 -26.82
N LEU A 3 36.74 -33.94 -27.75
CA LEU A 3 37.03 -33.58 -29.16
C LEU A 3 35.90 -32.77 -29.82
N MET A 4 34.64 -33.11 -29.47
CA MET A 4 33.47 -32.42 -29.96
C MET A 4 33.35 -30.98 -29.44
N LYS A 5 33.72 -30.71 -28.16
CA LYS A 5 33.75 -29.34 -27.62
C LYS A 5 34.79 -28.48 -28.35
N THR A 6 35.96 -29.06 -28.64
CA THR A 6 37.02 -28.34 -29.35
C THR A 6 36.63 -28.01 -30.79
N LEU A 7 35.97 -28.95 -31.49
CA LEU A 7 35.41 -28.75 -32.83
C LEU A 7 34.33 -27.66 -32.84
N THR A 8 33.42 -27.66 -31.87
CA THR A 8 32.35 -26.65 -31.74
C THR A 8 32.93 -25.25 -31.52
N LEU A 9 33.93 -25.11 -30.61
CA LEU A 9 34.63 -23.86 -30.40
C LEU A 9 35.35 -23.33 -31.65
N LYS A 10 36.00 -24.23 -32.43
CA LYS A 10 36.68 -23.87 -33.67
C LYS A 10 35.69 -23.40 -34.71
N ASN A 11 34.52 -24.07 -34.82
CA ASN A 11 33.45 -23.66 -35.74
C ASN A 11 32.85 -22.28 -35.38
N LEU A 12 32.61 -22.00 -34.08
CA LEU A 12 32.14 -20.70 -33.63
C LEU A 12 33.16 -19.58 -33.96
N LYS A 13 34.47 -19.87 -33.83
CA LYS A 13 35.53 -18.95 -34.19
C LYS A 13 35.64 -18.69 -35.71
N LEU A 14 35.39 -19.72 -36.52
CA LEU A 14 35.41 -19.57 -38.00
C LEU A 14 34.21 -18.73 -38.49
N ASN A 15 33.07 -18.80 -37.84
CA ASN A 15 31.83 -18.09 -38.18
C ASN A 15 31.63 -16.85 -37.26
N ARG A 16 32.68 -16.10 -36.92
CA ARG A 16 32.69 -15.01 -35.94
C ARG A 16 31.57 -13.99 -36.12
N LYS A 17 31.36 -13.48 -37.33
CA LYS A 17 30.36 -12.42 -37.62
C LYS A 17 28.96 -12.88 -37.18
N ARG A 18 28.59 -14.10 -37.48
CA ARG A 18 27.29 -14.67 -37.18
C ARG A 18 27.13 -15.02 -35.69
N THR A 19 28.16 -15.62 -35.09
CA THR A 19 28.19 -15.90 -33.64
C THR A 19 27.99 -14.61 -32.87
N ILE A 20 28.65 -13.52 -33.24
CA ILE A 20 28.51 -12.21 -32.62
C ILE A 20 27.07 -11.69 -32.76
N VAL A 21 26.49 -11.73 -33.96
CA VAL A 21 25.11 -11.27 -34.21
C VAL A 21 24.08 -12.06 -33.32
N THR A 22 24.26 -13.38 -33.21
CA THR A 22 23.38 -14.19 -32.37
C THR A 22 23.55 -13.85 -30.89
N ILE A 23 24.78 -13.72 -30.39
CA ILE A 23 25.07 -13.34 -29.00
C ILE A 23 24.52 -11.96 -28.71
N VAL A 24 24.75 -10.96 -29.57
CA VAL A 24 24.21 -9.60 -29.41
C VAL A 24 22.69 -9.63 -29.40
N GLY A 25 22.05 -10.42 -30.26
CA GLY A 25 20.59 -10.59 -30.25
C GLY A 25 20.05 -11.15 -28.94
N ILE A 26 20.73 -12.15 -28.37
CA ILE A 26 20.35 -12.73 -27.07
C ILE A 26 20.55 -11.70 -25.94
N ILE A 27 21.70 -11.03 -25.90
CA ILE A 27 22.00 -9.99 -24.92
C ILE A 27 20.94 -8.86 -24.96
N LEU A 28 20.63 -8.36 -26.15
CA LEU A 28 19.63 -7.30 -26.31
C LEU A 28 18.25 -7.75 -25.84
N ALA A 29 17.85 -8.97 -26.17
CA ALA A 29 16.56 -9.50 -25.75
C ALA A 29 16.46 -9.65 -24.22
N THR A 30 17.49 -10.21 -23.57
CA THR A 30 17.53 -10.36 -22.12
C THR A 30 17.60 -9.01 -21.43
N ALA A 31 18.38 -8.05 -21.96
CA ALA A 31 18.45 -6.69 -21.44
C ALA A 31 17.10 -5.97 -21.53
N LEU A 32 16.40 -6.09 -22.67
CA LEU A 32 15.07 -5.49 -22.84
C LEU A 32 14.03 -6.09 -21.90
N LEU A 33 14.02 -7.41 -21.72
CA LEU A 33 13.11 -8.07 -20.78
C LEU A 33 13.43 -7.65 -19.34
N SER A 34 14.70 -7.61 -18.94
CA SER A 34 15.10 -7.17 -17.61
C SER A 34 14.72 -5.70 -17.39
N ALA A 35 14.96 -4.84 -18.37
CA ALA A 35 14.59 -3.42 -18.29
C ALA A 35 13.07 -3.25 -18.14
N LEU A 36 12.26 -4.00 -18.90
CA LEU A 36 10.81 -3.95 -18.80
C LEU A 36 10.31 -4.37 -17.41
N VAL A 37 10.81 -5.50 -16.88
CA VAL A 37 10.44 -5.99 -15.55
C VAL A 37 10.85 -4.98 -14.48
N THR A 38 12.07 -4.45 -14.55
CA THR A 38 12.57 -3.45 -13.60
C THR A 38 11.74 -2.17 -13.64
N LEU A 39 11.37 -1.69 -14.83
CA LEU A 39 10.56 -0.49 -15.01
C LEU A 39 9.16 -0.67 -14.37
N VAL A 40 8.48 -1.79 -14.64
CA VAL A 40 7.16 -2.08 -14.08
C VAL A 40 7.23 -2.21 -12.56
N SER A 41 8.21 -2.96 -12.04
CA SER A 41 8.39 -3.14 -10.59
C SER A 41 8.74 -1.82 -9.87
N SER A 42 9.61 -0.99 -10.47
CA SER A 42 9.98 0.32 -9.90
C SER A 42 8.78 1.27 -9.90
N PHE A 43 7.97 1.24 -10.95
CA PHE A 43 6.75 2.05 -11.00
C PHE A 43 5.74 1.62 -9.93
N GLN A 44 5.49 0.31 -9.80
CA GLN A 44 4.62 -0.23 -8.75
C GLN A 44 5.12 0.17 -7.37
N TYR A 45 6.41 -0.03 -7.08
CA TYR A 45 7.02 0.34 -5.81
C TYR A 45 6.86 1.83 -5.50
N SER A 46 7.12 2.71 -6.51
CA SER A 46 6.94 4.16 -6.34
C SER A 46 5.49 4.55 -6.03
N MET A 47 4.51 3.87 -6.63
CA MET A 47 3.10 4.12 -6.37
C MET A 47 2.70 3.64 -4.97
N ILE A 48 3.19 2.50 -4.51
CA ILE A 48 3.00 1.99 -3.15
C ILE A 48 3.54 2.99 -2.13
N GLU A 49 4.79 3.41 -2.28
CA GLU A 49 5.43 4.36 -1.36
C GLU A 49 4.73 5.74 -1.37
N TYR A 50 4.34 6.21 -2.55
CA TYR A 50 3.54 7.44 -2.66
C TYR A 50 2.22 7.31 -1.90
N GLN A 51 1.53 6.17 -2.03
CA GLN A 51 0.25 5.94 -1.39
C GLN A 51 0.38 5.80 0.14
N LYS A 52 1.43 5.14 0.63
CA LYS A 52 1.73 5.09 2.06
C LYS A 52 1.94 6.49 2.65
N GLN A 53 2.67 7.35 1.94
CA GLN A 53 2.88 8.74 2.38
C GLN A 53 1.60 9.58 2.34
N LYS A 54 0.65 9.28 1.44
CA LYS A 54 -0.59 10.04 1.27
C LYS A 54 -1.76 9.51 2.09
N GLY A 55 -1.87 8.21 2.23
CA GLY A 55 -3.00 7.54 2.88
C GLY A 55 -2.66 6.81 4.18
N GLY A 56 -1.37 6.62 4.48
CA GLY A 56 -0.88 5.79 5.59
C GLY A 56 -0.57 4.36 5.16
N ASP A 57 0.30 3.67 5.93
CA ASP A 57 0.73 2.28 5.68
C ASP A 57 -0.21 1.28 6.37
N PHE A 58 -1.45 1.22 5.89
CA PHE A 58 -2.48 0.29 6.35
C PHE A 58 -3.43 -0.09 5.21
N HIS A 59 -4.10 -1.24 5.33
CA HIS A 59 -5.10 -1.71 4.37
C HIS A 59 -6.54 -1.39 4.82
N VAL A 60 -6.84 -1.60 6.10
CA VAL A 60 -8.16 -1.34 6.66
C VAL A 60 -8.03 -0.61 7.99
N LYS A 61 -8.81 0.44 8.15
CA LYS A 61 -9.01 1.16 9.40
C LYS A 61 -10.31 0.66 10.03
N PHE A 62 -10.25 0.33 11.32
CA PHE A 62 -11.39 -0.03 12.15
C PHE A 62 -11.56 1.04 13.22
N SER A 63 -12.68 1.73 13.24
CA SER A 63 -13.00 2.76 14.23
C SER A 63 -13.90 2.21 15.32
N ASN A 64 -13.93 2.88 16.48
CA ASN A 64 -14.72 2.49 17.64
C ASN A 64 -14.34 1.13 18.25
N VAL A 65 -13.09 0.71 18.09
CA VAL A 65 -12.55 -0.50 18.71
C VAL A 65 -12.31 -0.21 20.18
N LYS A 66 -12.88 -1.01 21.08
CA LYS A 66 -12.57 -0.89 22.51
C LYS A 66 -11.14 -1.29 22.80
N MET A 67 -10.49 -0.57 23.70
CA MET A 67 -9.11 -0.89 24.08
C MET A 67 -8.94 -2.34 24.54
N SER A 68 -9.93 -2.91 25.22
CA SER A 68 -9.96 -4.33 25.65
C SER A 68 -10.01 -5.34 24.48
N GLU A 69 -10.38 -4.91 23.28
CA GLU A 69 -10.48 -5.75 22.08
C GLU A 69 -9.22 -5.66 21.19
N LEU A 70 -8.27 -4.78 21.52
CA LEU A 70 -7.06 -4.56 20.72
C LEU A 70 -6.25 -5.85 20.51
N SER A 71 -6.22 -6.72 21.53
CA SER A 71 -5.56 -8.02 21.44
C SER A 71 -6.15 -8.95 20.37
N GLU A 72 -7.42 -8.81 20.01
CA GLU A 72 -8.04 -9.57 18.92
C GLU A 72 -7.41 -9.21 17.57
N PHE A 73 -7.03 -7.94 17.37
CA PHE A 73 -6.34 -7.47 16.17
C PHE A 73 -4.87 -7.89 16.17
N LYS A 74 -4.14 -7.65 17.26
CA LYS A 74 -2.70 -7.97 17.39
C LYS A 74 -2.42 -9.47 17.27
N ASN A 75 -3.34 -10.32 17.73
CA ASN A 75 -3.21 -11.78 17.64
C ASN A 75 -3.88 -12.40 16.41
N ASN A 76 -4.48 -11.61 15.52
CA ASN A 76 -5.14 -12.11 14.33
C ASN A 76 -4.12 -12.56 13.27
N ARG A 77 -4.15 -13.85 12.91
CA ARG A 77 -3.24 -14.43 11.90
C ARG A 77 -3.32 -13.81 10.51
N ASN A 78 -4.39 -13.09 10.21
CA ASN A 78 -4.60 -12.42 8.94
C ASN A 78 -4.00 -11.01 8.91
N ILE A 79 -3.68 -10.45 10.09
CA ILE A 79 -3.10 -9.14 10.27
C ILE A 79 -1.58 -9.29 10.43
N GLU A 80 -0.82 -8.56 9.64
CA GLU A 80 0.65 -8.54 9.68
C GLU A 80 1.14 -7.59 10.78
N SER A 81 0.49 -6.44 10.90
CA SER A 81 0.82 -5.42 11.89
C SER A 81 -0.33 -4.42 12.04
N THR A 82 -0.37 -3.76 13.20
CA THR A 82 -1.30 -2.67 13.50
C THR A 82 -0.54 -1.43 13.96
N PHE A 83 -1.19 -0.29 13.91
CA PHE A 83 -0.91 0.87 14.74
C PHE A 83 -2.23 1.52 15.12
N GLU A 84 -2.22 2.25 16.21
CA GLU A 84 -3.44 2.76 16.82
C GLU A 84 -3.42 4.28 16.94
N THR A 85 -4.61 4.88 16.88
CA THR A 85 -4.81 6.28 17.27
C THR A 85 -5.99 6.38 18.23
N MET A 86 -5.91 7.36 19.11
CA MET A 86 -6.97 7.67 20.08
C MET A 86 -7.45 9.09 19.82
N GLY A 87 -8.75 9.27 19.55
CA GLY A 87 -9.38 10.57 19.43
C GLY A 87 -9.51 11.21 20.83
N MET A 88 -8.80 12.33 21.04
CA MET A 88 -8.89 13.10 22.29
C MET A 88 -10.10 14.03 22.31
N GLY A 89 -10.57 14.45 21.12
CA GLY A 89 -11.71 15.35 20.96
C GLY A 89 -11.41 16.59 20.12
N PHE A 90 -12.30 17.55 20.21
CA PHE A 90 -12.26 18.79 19.42
C PHE A 90 -12.08 20.01 20.32
N ALA A 91 -11.34 21.00 19.84
CA ALA A 91 -11.22 22.30 20.50
C ALA A 91 -11.55 23.40 19.50
N LYS A 92 -12.34 24.39 19.92
CA LYS A 92 -12.65 25.55 19.08
C LYS A 92 -11.41 26.39 18.86
N LEU A 93 -11.16 26.78 17.63
CA LEU A 93 -10.01 27.60 17.25
C LEU A 93 -10.42 29.07 17.16
N ASP A 94 -10.02 29.86 18.14
CA ASP A 94 -10.31 31.28 18.15
C ASP A 94 -9.68 32.01 16.96
N GLY A 95 -10.47 32.84 16.29
CA GLY A 95 -10.02 33.60 15.13
C GLY A 95 -9.88 32.80 13.83
N CYS A 96 -10.28 31.53 13.81
CA CYS A 96 -10.33 30.74 12.58
C CYS A 96 -11.26 31.42 11.54
N LYS A 97 -10.74 31.57 10.30
CA LYS A 97 -11.49 32.22 9.21
C LYS A 97 -12.24 31.26 8.31
N ASN A 98 -12.01 29.95 8.47
CA ASN A 98 -12.79 28.95 7.77
C ASN A 98 -13.98 28.54 8.63
N GLU A 99 -15.15 29.00 8.23
CA GLU A 99 -16.41 28.78 8.96
C GLU A 99 -16.84 27.29 8.93
N ASP A 100 -16.47 26.56 7.89
CA ASP A 100 -16.77 25.12 7.76
C ASP A 100 -15.79 24.21 8.52
N LYS A 101 -14.69 24.78 9.05
CA LYS A 101 -13.66 24.01 9.76
C LYS A 101 -13.16 24.79 11.00
N PRO A 102 -14.04 25.03 11.98
CA PRO A 102 -13.74 25.91 13.11
C PRO A 102 -12.93 25.24 14.23
N TYR A 103 -12.62 23.94 14.14
CA TYR A 103 -12.03 23.18 15.23
C TYR A 103 -10.59 22.71 14.95
N ALA A 104 -9.83 22.51 16.03
CA ALA A 104 -8.74 21.53 16.07
C ALA A 104 -9.34 20.19 16.50
N TYR A 105 -9.08 19.12 15.76
CA TYR A 105 -9.29 17.75 16.19
C TYR A 105 -7.98 17.22 16.76
N VAL A 106 -7.96 16.92 18.05
CA VAL A 106 -6.78 16.39 18.74
C VAL A 106 -6.86 14.88 18.75
N MET A 107 -5.85 14.23 18.17
CA MET A 107 -5.66 12.80 18.23
C MET A 107 -4.30 12.48 18.86
N ALA A 108 -4.24 11.35 19.55
CA ALA A 108 -3.00 10.85 20.12
C ALA A 108 -2.59 9.54 19.41
N THR A 109 -1.29 9.33 19.29
CA THR A 109 -0.71 8.09 18.77
C THR A 109 0.64 7.83 19.42
N ASP A 110 1.23 6.67 19.14
CA ASP A 110 2.56 6.31 19.59
C ASP A 110 3.62 6.40 18.47
N GLU A 111 4.77 5.82 18.70
CA GLU A 111 5.88 5.81 17.75
C GLU A 111 5.54 5.07 16.45
N ALA A 112 4.80 3.94 16.55
CA ALA A 112 4.34 3.16 15.40
C ALA A 112 3.34 3.95 14.54
N GLY A 113 2.43 4.70 15.15
CA GLY A 113 1.49 5.55 14.45
C GLY A 113 2.17 6.74 13.78
N PHE A 114 3.17 7.36 14.40
CA PHE A 114 3.96 8.41 13.75
C PHE A 114 4.78 7.90 12.55
N GLU A 115 5.30 6.69 12.62
CA GLU A 115 6.09 6.08 11.53
C GLU A 115 5.21 5.64 10.36
N ARG A 116 4.05 5.04 10.64
CA ARG A 116 3.20 4.36 9.65
C ARG A 116 1.99 5.17 9.21
N GLY A 117 1.62 6.17 10.00
CA GLY A 117 0.61 7.15 9.65
C GLY A 117 1.06 8.06 8.51
N CYS A 118 0.13 8.81 7.94
CA CYS A 118 0.43 9.77 6.88
C CYS A 118 0.84 11.15 7.41
N PHE A 119 1.67 11.18 8.46
CA PHE A 119 2.16 12.39 9.12
C PHE A 119 3.50 12.83 8.54
N LYS A 120 3.49 13.63 7.51
CA LYS A 120 4.71 14.11 6.87
C LYS A 120 5.16 15.43 7.50
N LEU A 121 6.24 15.38 8.26
CA LEU A 121 6.84 16.55 8.90
C LEU A 121 7.41 17.53 7.87
N ILE A 122 7.17 18.84 8.11
CA ILE A 122 7.71 19.94 7.31
C ILE A 122 8.76 20.71 8.13
N GLU A 123 8.47 20.93 9.41
CA GLU A 123 9.33 21.73 10.31
C GLU A 123 9.28 21.15 11.73
N GLY A 124 10.39 21.24 12.47
CA GLY A 124 10.49 20.75 13.83
C GLY A 124 10.65 19.23 13.91
N ARG A 125 9.91 18.56 14.80
CA ARG A 125 9.92 17.12 15.03
C ARG A 125 8.54 16.60 15.42
N MET A 126 8.37 15.27 15.45
CA MET A 126 7.17 14.64 16.01
C MET A 126 7.14 14.77 17.54
N ALA A 127 5.93 14.71 18.11
CA ALA A 127 5.71 14.72 19.55
C ALA A 127 6.31 13.45 20.19
N LYS A 128 6.81 13.59 21.44
CA LYS A 128 7.44 12.50 22.21
C LYS A 128 6.80 12.28 23.58
N ASN A 129 5.89 13.14 23.96
CA ASN A 129 5.11 13.04 25.19
C ASN A 129 3.76 13.75 25.01
N GLU A 130 2.89 13.59 25.98
CA GLU A 130 1.50 14.08 25.95
C GLU A 130 1.36 15.60 25.99
N ASP A 131 2.39 16.34 26.41
CA ASP A 131 2.40 17.81 26.46
C ASP A 131 2.90 18.44 25.15
N GLU A 132 3.29 17.64 24.18
CA GLU A 132 3.80 18.09 22.89
C GLU A 132 2.76 17.83 21.79
N ILE A 133 2.70 18.74 20.81
CA ILE A 133 1.74 18.59 19.72
C ILE A 133 2.36 18.99 18.37
N VAL A 134 1.94 18.29 17.32
CA VAL A 134 2.26 18.59 15.92
C VAL A 134 1.02 19.10 15.23
N ILE A 135 1.11 20.22 14.53
CA ILE A 135 0.00 20.88 13.87
C ILE A 135 0.11 20.84 12.35
N PRO A 136 -1.01 20.86 11.61
CA PRO A 136 -0.96 20.82 10.17
C PRO A 136 -0.77 22.20 9.54
N ARG A 137 0.09 22.31 8.53
CA ARG A 137 0.39 23.57 7.81
C ARG A 137 -0.84 24.27 7.25
N HIS A 138 -1.87 23.51 6.84
CA HIS A 138 -3.08 24.09 6.26
C HIS A 138 -3.93 24.86 7.27
N LEU A 139 -3.68 24.75 8.57
CA LEU A 139 -4.22 25.65 9.58
C LEU A 139 -3.88 27.10 9.25
N LYS A 140 -2.63 27.39 8.86
CA LYS A 140 -2.20 28.74 8.45
C LYS A 140 -2.79 29.18 7.12
N THR A 141 -2.82 28.30 6.12
CA THR A 141 -3.25 28.67 4.76
C THR A 141 -4.76 28.73 4.60
N ASN A 142 -5.49 27.87 5.27
CA ASN A 142 -6.94 27.74 5.21
C ASN A 142 -7.64 28.40 6.41
N GLY A 143 -7.22 28.08 7.64
CA GLY A 143 -7.79 28.64 8.88
C GLY A 143 -7.32 30.07 9.20
N ARG A 144 -6.23 30.54 8.56
CA ARG A 144 -5.58 31.84 8.82
C ARG A 144 -5.08 32.02 10.26
N ILE A 145 -4.75 30.94 10.92
CA ILE A 145 -4.13 30.92 12.26
C ILE A 145 -2.63 30.61 12.06
N ASP A 146 -1.79 31.53 12.55
CA ASP A 146 -0.32 31.44 12.42
C ASP A 146 0.30 31.03 13.77
N ILE A 147 0.41 29.72 13.97
CA ILE A 147 1.11 29.12 15.11
C ILE A 147 2.45 28.57 14.60
N LYS A 148 3.51 28.70 15.39
CA LYS A 148 4.89 28.34 15.04
C LYS A 148 5.41 27.24 15.95
N VAL A 149 6.44 26.54 15.48
CA VAL A 149 7.21 25.64 16.34
C VAL A 149 7.82 26.43 17.52
N GLY A 150 7.59 25.90 18.70
CA GLY A 150 7.99 26.52 19.97
C GLY A 150 6.90 27.27 20.70
N ASP A 151 5.78 27.59 20.04
CA ASP A 151 4.65 28.25 20.69
C ASP A 151 3.98 27.30 21.70
N GLU A 152 3.43 27.88 22.77
CA GLU A 152 2.56 27.20 23.72
C GLU A 152 1.11 27.53 23.41
N ILE A 153 0.26 26.52 23.34
CA ILE A 153 -1.17 26.66 23.05
C ILE A 153 -2.00 26.00 24.14
N THR A 154 -3.15 26.59 24.41
CA THR A 154 -4.13 26.04 25.34
C THR A 154 -5.39 25.72 24.56
N LEU A 155 -5.88 24.51 24.71
CA LEU A 155 -7.04 23.99 24.00
C LEU A 155 -8.05 23.42 25.00
N ASP A 156 -9.30 23.84 24.90
CA ASP A 156 -10.41 23.23 25.63
C ASP A 156 -10.97 22.08 24.79
N VAL A 157 -10.45 20.88 25.04
CA VAL A 157 -10.73 19.68 24.22
C VAL A 157 -11.96 18.98 24.76
N GLY A 158 -12.97 18.76 23.91
CA GLY A 158 -14.23 18.15 24.27
C GLY A 158 -14.89 17.41 23.12
N LYS A 159 -16.13 16.98 23.30
CA LYS A 159 -16.91 16.25 22.31
C LYS A 159 -17.80 17.23 21.53
N ARG A 160 -17.90 17.02 20.20
CA ARG A 160 -18.90 17.71 19.38
C ARG A 160 -20.27 17.09 19.64
N TYR A 161 -21.24 17.91 19.96
CA TYR A 161 -22.60 17.50 20.26
C TYR A 161 -23.59 18.26 19.37
N ASP A 162 -24.45 17.53 18.69
CA ASP A 162 -25.53 18.10 17.87
C ASP A 162 -26.80 18.23 18.70
N SER A 163 -27.31 19.43 18.84
CA SER A 163 -28.54 19.72 19.58
C SER A 163 -29.82 19.25 18.85
N ASN A 164 -29.76 19.03 17.54
CA ASN A 164 -30.93 18.59 16.76
C ASN A 164 -31.14 17.07 16.88
N THR A 165 -30.05 16.30 16.85
CA THR A 165 -30.08 14.84 16.95
C THR A 165 -29.86 14.32 18.37
N GLU A 166 -29.54 15.23 19.30
CA GLU A 166 -29.20 14.93 20.69
C GLU A 166 -28.09 13.88 20.82
N GLY A 167 -27.08 13.98 19.91
CA GLY A 167 -26.02 12.97 19.81
C GLY A 167 -24.62 13.56 19.68
N VAL A 168 -23.60 12.71 20.00
CA VAL A 168 -22.19 13.02 19.77
C VAL A 168 -21.88 12.86 18.28
N ILE A 169 -21.25 13.88 17.72
CA ILE A 169 -20.89 13.90 16.28
C ILE A 169 -19.54 13.21 16.07
N SER A 170 -19.47 12.31 15.08
CA SER A 170 -18.25 11.61 14.70
C SER A 170 -17.15 12.53 14.17
N GLU A 171 -15.91 12.10 14.28
CA GLU A 171 -14.70 12.84 13.86
C GLU A 171 -14.70 13.28 12.39
N ASN A 172 -15.28 12.47 11.52
CA ASN A 172 -15.26 12.68 10.06
C ASN A 172 -16.45 13.49 9.54
N CYS A 173 -17.42 13.82 10.39
CA CYS A 173 -18.59 14.60 9.98
C CYS A 173 -18.23 16.06 9.73
N ALA A 174 -18.86 16.65 8.70
CA ALA A 174 -18.79 18.07 8.41
C ALA A 174 -19.29 18.91 9.59
N TYR A 175 -18.99 20.19 9.57
CA TYR A 175 -19.48 21.13 10.58
C TYR A 175 -20.97 21.45 10.30
N GLU A 176 -21.79 21.28 11.33
CA GLU A 176 -23.23 21.62 11.28
C GLU A 176 -23.43 23.02 11.92
N HIS A 177 -23.54 24.02 11.05
CA HIS A 177 -23.74 25.40 11.47
C HIS A 177 -24.96 25.53 12.39
N GLU A 178 -24.82 26.29 13.48
CA GLU A 178 -25.86 26.62 14.47
C GLU A 178 -26.40 25.44 15.30
N ALA A 179 -26.04 24.18 14.97
CA ALA A 179 -26.51 22.99 15.69
C ALA A 179 -25.47 22.40 16.65
N GLU A 180 -24.20 22.72 16.43
CA GLU A 180 -23.11 22.11 17.19
C GLU A 180 -22.64 22.92 18.38
N THR A 181 -22.37 22.21 19.49
CA THR A 181 -21.68 22.72 20.67
C THR A 181 -20.58 21.76 21.10
N LEU A 182 -19.58 22.29 21.84
CA LEU A 182 -18.61 21.43 22.52
C LEU A 182 -19.08 21.15 23.93
N THR A 183 -19.08 19.88 24.32
CA THR A 183 -19.43 19.40 25.67
C THR A 183 -18.25 18.66 26.29
N ASP A 184 -18.28 18.46 27.60
CA ASP A 184 -17.29 17.72 28.38
C ASP A 184 -15.85 18.20 28.13
N THR A 185 -15.66 19.52 28.04
CA THR A 185 -14.36 20.11 27.73
C THR A 185 -13.37 20.00 28.88
N VAL A 186 -12.12 19.62 28.53
CA VAL A 186 -10.98 19.59 29.45
C VAL A 186 -9.88 20.49 28.86
N THR A 187 -9.39 21.42 29.68
CA THR A 187 -8.30 22.32 29.28
C THR A 187 -6.99 21.53 29.21
N LYS A 188 -6.33 21.57 28.05
CA LYS A 188 -5.03 20.95 27.80
C LYS A 188 -4.03 22.01 27.36
N HIS A 189 -2.80 21.89 27.84
CA HIS A 189 -1.68 22.76 27.47
C HIS A 189 -0.69 21.97 26.62
N TYR A 190 -0.33 22.53 25.47
CA TYR A 190 0.59 21.87 24.56
C TYR A 190 1.69 22.80 24.11
N LYS A 191 2.89 22.24 23.95
CA LYS A 191 3.99 22.88 23.23
C LYS A 191 3.99 22.40 21.79
N VAL A 192 3.93 23.31 20.84
CA VAL A 192 4.02 22.97 19.42
C VAL A 192 5.47 22.63 19.08
N VAL A 193 5.72 21.38 18.72
CA VAL A 193 7.07 20.85 18.43
C VAL A 193 7.31 20.58 16.96
N GLY A 194 6.26 20.58 16.14
CA GLY A 194 6.37 20.35 14.72
C GLY A 194 5.19 20.87 13.91
N ILE A 195 5.47 21.08 12.63
CA ILE A 195 4.46 21.40 11.61
C ILE A 195 4.53 20.32 10.55
N MET A 196 3.39 19.71 10.21
CA MET A 196 3.26 18.65 9.21
C MET A 196 2.45 19.09 8.00
N GLU A 197 2.55 18.36 6.89
CA GLU A 197 1.58 18.46 5.80
C GLU A 197 0.18 18.11 6.33
N ARG A 198 -0.86 18.49 5.60
CA ARG A 198 -2.20 18.01 5.93
C ARG A 198 -2.18 16.47 5.94
N PRO A 199 -2.66 15.78 6.99
CA PRO A 199 -2.82 14.34 6.97
C PRO A 199 -3.66 13.89 5.77
N GLY A 200 -3.38 12.70 5.25
CA GLY A 200 -4.10 12.19 4.10
C GLY A 200 -5.55 11.82 4.44
N TYR A 201 -6.32 11.56 3.41
CA TYR A 201 -7.75 11.26 3.50
C TYR A 201 -8.10 10.04 4.35
N GLY A 202 -7.14 9.14 4.65
CA GLY A 202 -7.32 8.05 5.61
C GLY A 202 -7.40 8.49 7.06
N MET A 203 -6.92 9.71 7.38
CA MET A 203 -6.86 10.26 8.74
C MET A 203 -7.59 11.61 8.88
N GLU A 204 -7.64 12.44 7.85
CA GLU A 204 -8.40 13.68 7.85
C GLU A 204 -9.22 13.80 6.57
N ASP A 205 -10.53 13.60 6.68
CA ASP A 205 -11.45 13.78 5.57
C ASP A 205 -11.49 15.23 5.10
N TYR A 206 -11.76 15.47 3.83
CA TYR A 206 -11.84 16.82 3.28
C TYR A 206 -12.95 17.64 3.91
N SER A 207 -14.07 17.00 4.25
CA SER A 207 -15.23 17.60 4.89
C SER A 207 -15.13 17.71 6.41
N ALA A 208 -14.13 17.06 7.04
CA ALA A 208 -14.00 17.07 8.50
C ALA A 208 -13.94 18.50 9.07
N ALA A 209 -14.72 18.75 10.14
CA ALA A 209 -14.84 20.05 10.78
C ALA A 209 -13.59 20.50 11.57
N GLY A 210 -12.64 19.60 11.78
CA GLY A 210 -11.41 19.86 12.55
C GLY A 210 -10.13 19.74 11.72
N TYR A 211 -9.15 20.60 12.03
CA TYR A 211 -7.75 20.42 11.63
C TYR A 211 -7.12 19.37 12.53
N THR A 212 -6.51 18.34 11.98
CA THR A 212 -5.93 17.25 12.79
C THR A 212 -4.62 17.70 13.42
N PHE A 213 -4.63 17.81 14.74
CA PHE A 213 -3.47 18.01 15.60
C PHE A 213 -3.08 16.68 16.21
N VAL A 214 -1.79 16.34 16.26
CA VAL A 214 -1.34 15.03 16.73
C VAL A 214 -0.40 15.17 17.91
N THR A 215 -0.76 14.53 19.03
CA THR A 215 0.08 14.41 20.23
C THR A 215 0.58 12.98 20.39
N TYR A 216 1.48 12.75 21.33
CA TYR A 216 1.96 11.43 21.71
C TYR A 216 1.05 10.83 22.80
N SER A 217 0.91 9.53 22.82
CA SER A 217 0.21 8.79 23.90
C SER A 217 1.17 7.86 24.61
N ASP A 218 1.49 8.20 25.85
CA ASP A 218 2.26 7.31 26.74
C ASP A 218 1.50 6.01 27.04
N GLU A 219 0.16 6.07 27.02
CA GLU A 219 -0.68 4.90 27.22
C GLU A 219 -0.60 3.88 26.08
N LEU A 220 -0.76 4.33 24.82
CA LEU A 220 -0.60 3.47 23.64
C LEU A 220 0.82 2.90 23.57
N ALA A 221 1.84 3.71 23.81
CA ALA A 221 3.22 3.27 23.86
C ALA A 221 3.48 2.22 24.96
N ALA A 222 2.84 2.37 26.13
CA ALA A 222 2.95 1.40 27.23
C ALA A 222 2.28 0.06 26.89
N ILE A 223 1.15 0.07 26.18
CA ILE A 223 0.47 -1.13 25.70
C ILE A 223 1.31 -1.83 24.62
N ASP A 224 1.84 -1.08 23.65
CA ASP A 224 2.64 -1.65 22.57
C ASP A 224 3.94 -2.28 23.09
N ASN A 225 4.56 -1.67 24.10
CA ASN A 225 5.74 -2.20 24.78
C ASN A 225 5.42 -3.29 25.82
N GLY A 226 4.15 -3.67 26.01
CA GLY A 226 3.73 -4.71 26.96
C GLY A 226 3.89 -4.34 28.44
N THR A 227 4.04 -3.05 28.76
CA THR A 227 4.19 -2.56 30.16
C THR A 227 2.86 -2.24 30.82
N LYS A 228 1.79 -2.05 30.05
CA LYS A 228 0.42 -1.84 30.52
C LYS A 228 -0.52 -2.88 29.91
N SER A 229 -1.51 -3.32 30.71
CA SER A 229 -2.54 -4.25 30.21
C SER A 229 -3.66 -3.48 29.51
N GLU A 230 -4.13 -3.99 28.39
CA GLU A 230 -5.27 -3.46 27.62
C GLU A 230 -6.59 -3.39 28.45
N ALA A 231 -6.67 -4.12 29.55
CA ALA A 231 -7.86 -4.21 30.38
C ALA A 231 -8.11 -2.99 31.33
N SER A 232 -7.21 -1.99 31.35
CA SER A 232 -7.26 -0.96 32.40
C SER A 232 -8.27 0.17 32.16
N GLU A 233 -8.79 0.35 30.92
CA GLU A 233 -9.80 1.37 30.57
C GLU A 233 -10.82 0.81 29.57
N ALA A 234 -11.77 0.03 30.09
CA ALA A 234 -12.74 -0.74 29.29
C ALA A 234 -13.64 0.10 28.35
N ASP A 235 -13.78 1.40 28.61
CA ASP A 235 -14.66 2.29 27.83
C ASP A 235 -13.92 3.17 26.81
N THR A 236 -12.58 3.15 26.79
CA THR A 236 -11.81 3.93 25.81
C THR A 236 -11.85 3.26 24.43
N THR A 237 -12.24 4.02 23.41
CA THR A 237 -12.26 3.54 22.03
C THR A 237 -11.08 4.05 21.25
N LEU A 238 -10.57 3.19 20.37
CA LEU A 238 -9.43 3.43 19.50
C LEU A 238 -9.84 3.34 18.03
N THR A 239 -9.01 3.89 17.19
CA THR A 239 -9.01 3.58 15.77
C THR A 239 -7.79 2.71 15.49
N VAL A 240 -8.02 1.48 15.02
CA VAL A 240 -6.98 0.49 14.71
C VAL A 240 -6.74 0.46 13.21
N TYR A 241 -5.53 0.74 12.80
CA TYR A 241 -5.08 0.69 11.41
C TYR A 241 -4.36 -0.63 11.18
N SER A 242 -4.94 -1.50 10.37
CA SER A 242 -4.46 -2.87 10.17
C SER A 242 -3.85 -3.06 8.80
N ARG A 243 -2.67 -3.66 8.78
CA ARG A 243 -2.01 -4.16 7.58
C ARG A 243 -2.22 -5.67 7.48
N TYR A 244 -2.83 -6.12 6.40
CA TYR A 244 -3.09 -7.55 6.17
C TYR A 244 -1.85 -8.27 5.65
N THR A 245 -1.71 -9.55 6.01
CA THR A 245 -0.75 -10.44 5.36
C THR A 245 -1.05 -10.56 3.87
N GLN A 246 -0.06 -10.89 3.04
CA GLN A 246 -0.25 -11.09 1.59
C GLN A 246 -1.35 -12.12 1.25
N LYS A 247 -1.54 -13.13 2.11
CA LYS A 247 -2.59 -14.13 1.95
C LYS A 247 -3.97 -13.55 2.25
N ALA A 248 -4.08 -12.80 3.35
CA ALA A 248 -5.32 -12.14 3.76
C ALA A 248 -5.72 -11.03 2.77
N LEU A 249 -4.74 -10.30 2.24
CA LEU A 249 -4.98 -9.23 1.26
C LEU A 249 -5.66 -9.75 -0.03
N ARG A 250 -5.36 -10.99 -0.44
CA ARG A 250 -6.05 -11.64 -1.59
C ARG A 250 -7.52 -11.96 -1.32
N ASN A 251 -7.87 -12.15 -0.05
CA ASN A 251 -9.23 -12.44 0.41
C ASN A 251 -9.71 -11.33 1.37
N LYS A 252 -9.34 -10.09 1.08
CA LYS A 252 -9.54 -8.94 1.97
C LYS A 252 -11.00 -8.75 2.40
N ASP A 253 -11.93 -8.97 1.46
CA ASP A 253 -13.35 -8.76 1.73
C ASP A 253 -13.88 -9.81 2.71
N ALA A 254 -13.53 -11.08 2.52
CA ALA A 254 -13.88 -12.17 3.44
C ALA A 254 -13.28 -11.95 4.85
N VAL A 255 -11.99 -11.56 4.90
CA VAL A 255 -11.31 -11.30 6.17
C VAL A 255 -11.93 -10.09 6.89
N THR A 256 -12.24 -9.03 6.16
CA THR A 256 -12.86 -7.84 6.75
C THR A 256 -14.26 -8.14 7.24
N ALA A 257 -15.08 -8.84 6.45
CA ALA A 257 -16.44 -9.25 6.82
C ALA A 257 -16.46 -10.11 8.09
N ASP A 258 -15.50 -11.05 8.22
CA ASP A 258 -15.36 -11.88 9.43
C ASP A 258 -15.03 -11.04 10.68
N ILE A 259 -14.12 -10.07 10.57
CA ILE A 259 -13.73 -9.19 11.68
C ILE A 259 -14.89 -8.31 12.14
N ILE A 260 -15.69 -7.75 11.21
CA ILE A 260 -16.80 -6.85 11.54
C ILE A 260 -18.13 -7.58 11.77
N GLY A 261 -18.19 -8.88 11.50
CA GLY A 261 -19.35 -9.73 11.79
C GLY A 261 -20.51 -9.58 10.80
N VAL A 262 -20.21 -9.36 9.50
CA VAL A 262 -21.21 -9.24 8.42
C VAL A 262 -21.15 -10.42 7.44
N ASP A 263 -22.18 -10.59 6.60
CA ASP A 263 -22.22 -11.66 5.58
C ASP A 263 -21.11 -11.44 4.54
N GLU A 264 -20.19 -12.41 4.43
CA GLU A 264 -19.02 -12.38 3.54
C GLU A 264 -19.42 -12.15 2.07
N LYS A 265 -20.42 -12.89 1.59
CA LYS A 265 -20.82 -12.83 0.16
C LYS A 265 -21.47 -11.50 -0.18
N LEU A 266 -22.23 -10.95 0.77
CA LEU A 266 -22.90 -9.68 0.61
C LEU A 266 -21.86 -8.55 0.62
N PHE A 267 -20.86 -8.63 1.48
CA PHE A 267 -19.76 -7.69 1.58
C PHE A 267 -18.86 -7.72 0.33
N GLU A 268 -18.48 -8.91 -0.15
CA GLU A 268 -17.74 -9.06 -1.41
C GLU A 268 -18.51 -8.48 -2.61
N LYS A 269 -19.83 -8.72 -2.67
CA LYS A 269 -20.68 -8.22 -3.74
C LYS A 269 -20.76 -6.71 -3.71
N ALA A 270 -20.90 -6.09 -2.54
CA ALA A 270 -20.95 -4.64 -2.36
C ALA A 270 -19.63 -3.96 -2.77
N ASN A 271 -18.50 -4.60 -2.52
CA ASN A 271 -17.17 -4.09 -2.88
C ASN A 271 -16.77 -4.37 -4.34
N ASN A 272 -17.54 -5.15 -5.07
CA ASN A 272 -17.27 -5.49 -6.46
C ASN A 272 -18.12 -4.63 -7.41
N SER A 273 -17.50 -3.58 -7.95
CA SER A 273 -18.17 -2.66 -8.89
C SER A 273 -18.67 -3.30 -10.20
N SER A 274 -18.25 -4.55 -10.48
CA SER A 274 -18.68 -5.29 -11.68
C SER A 274 -19.94 -6.13 -11.45
N VAL A 275 -20.46 -6.16 -10.23
CA VAL A 275 -21.63 -6.95 -9.84
C VAL A 275 -22.72 -6.02 -9.33
N GLU A 276 -23.87 -6.02 -9.99
CA GLU A 276 -25.04 -5.24 -9.53
C GLU A 276 -25.71 -5.96 -8.33
N MET A 277 -26.00 -5.18 -7.30
CA MET A 277 -26.83 -5.61 -6.18
C MET A 277 -28.29 -5.31 -6.45
N SER A 278 -29.20 -6.22 -6.08
CA SER A 278 -30.62 -5.90 -6.06
C SER A 278 -30.94 -4.89 -4.95
N SER A 279 -32.09 -4.20 -5.04
CA SER A 279 -32.53 -3.28 -3.98
C SER A 279 -32.62 -3.99 -2.61
N GLU A 280 -33.13 -5.22 -2.61
CA GLU A 280 -33.26 -6.05 -1.40
C GLU A 280 -31.89 -6.42 -0.77
N GLU A 281 -30.90 -6.73 -1.61
CA GLU A 281 -29.52 -6.98 -1.15
C GLU A 281 -28.86 -5.71 -0.64
N SER A 282 -29.10 -4.56 -1.29
CA SER A 282 -28.58 -3.26 -0.86
C SER A 282 -29.13 -2.85 0.50
N ASP A 283 -30.46 -2.99 0.70
CA ASP A 283 -31.11 -2.69 1.97
C ASP A 283 -30.62 -3.62 3.10
N ARG A 284 -30.44 -4.91 2.77
CA ARG A 284 -29.86 -5.87 3.72
C ARG A 284 -28.43 -5.52 4.08
N PHE A 285 -27.59 -5.16 3.09
CA PHE A 285 -26.20 -4.76 3.31
C PHE A 285 -26.11 -3.52 4.21
N LEU A 286 -26.89 -2.48 3.94
CA LEU A 286 -26.92 -1.27 4.78
C LEU A 286 -27.28 -1.61 6.22
N LYS A 287 -28.30 -2.46 6.42
CA LYS A 287 -28.71 -2.87 7.75
C LYS A 287 -27.64 -3.71 8.48
N GLU A 288 -26.91 -4.56 7.75
CA GLU A 288 -25.78 -5.32 8.33
C GLU A 288 -24.62 -4.39 8.70
N MET A 289 -24.33 -3.37 7.86
CA MET A 289 -23.29 -2.39 8.16
C MET A 289 -23.65 -1.48 9.34
N GLU A 290 -24.92 -1.11 9.52
CA GLU A 290 -25.40 -0.39 10.71
C GLU A 290 -25.21 -1.18 12.01
N ASN A 291 -25.22 -2.51 11.94
CA ASN A 291 -25.04 -3.43 13.09
C ASN A 291 -23.62 -4.05 13.12
N ALA A 292 -22.73 -3.61 12.24
CA ALA A 292 -21.36 -4.11 12.23
C ALA A 292 -20.63 -3.80 13.56
N LYS A 293 -19.73 -4.70 13.96
CA LYS A 293 -18.97 -4.55 15.22
C LYS A 293 -18.11 -3.28 15.22
N TYR A 294 -17.58 -2.88 14.07
CA TYR A 294 -16.72 -1.70 13.88
C TYR A 294 -17.07 -0.96 12.59
N ASP A 295 -16.91 0.36 12.61
CA ASP A 295 -16.90 1.15 11.39
C ASP A 295 -15.58 0.93 10.65
N ILE A 296 -15.62 0.83 9.33
CA ILE A 296 -14.43 0.55 8.54
C ILE A 296 -14.17 1.60 7.45
N TYR A 297 -12.89 1.75 7.14
CA TYR A 297 -12.41 2.42 5.93
C TYR A 297 -11.33 1.57 5.27
N MET A 298 -11.48 1.27 3.99
CA MET A 298 -10.51 0.51 3.21
C MET A 298 -9.61 1.45 2.41
N ASN A 299 -8.29 1.33 2.57
CA ASN A 299 -7.31 2.04 1.77
C ASN A 299 -7.19 1.40 0.38
N GLY A 300 -8.23 1.59 -0.44
CA GLY A 300 -8.40 0.91 -1.71
C GLY A 300 -7.25 1.13 -2.69
N TYR A 301 -6.64 2.32 -2.70
CA TYR A 301 -5.48 2.58 -3.56
C TYR A 301 -4.27 1.76 -3.16
N LEU A 302 -3.92 1.70 -1.87
CA LEU A 302 -2.78 0.90 -1.39
C LEU A 302 -3.03 -0.59 -1.64
N ILE A 303 -4.23 -1.07 -1.31
CA ILE A 303 -4.66 -2.45 -1.56
C ILE A 303 -4.49 -2.81 -3.04
N ASN A 304 -4.95 -1.95 -3.96
CA ASN A 304 -4.85 -2.20 -5.40
C ASN A 304 -3.41 -2.21 -5.90
N TYR A 305 -2.52 -1.41 -5.30
CA TYR A 305 -1.13 -1.34 -5.70
C TYR A 305 -0.29 -2.51 -5.16
N GLU A 306 -0.63 -3.02 -3.99
CA GLU A 306 0.05 -4.17 -3.38
C GLU A 306 -0.47 -5.53 -3.84
N CYS A 307 -1.69 -5.60 -4.38
CA CYS A 307 -2.20 -6.83 -4.98
C CYS A 307 -1.38 -7.21 -6.23
N VAL A 308 -0.70 -8.35 -6.18
CA VAL A 308 0.17 -8.85 -7.26
C VAL A 308 -0.61 -9.15 -8.54
N PHE A 309 -1.90 -9.43 -8.43
CA PHE A 309 -2.83 -9.62 -9.53
C PHE A 309 -4.09 -8.79 -9.28
N PRO A 310 -4.06 -7.49 -9.58
CA PRO A 310 -5.28 -6.70 -9.56
C PRO A 310 -6.19 -7.20 -10.67
N ILE A 311 -7.25 -7.86 -10.28
CA ILE A 311 -8.27 -8.32 -11.22
C ILE A 311 -8.98 -7.11 -11.83
N ASP A 312 -9.02 -6.00 -11.08
CA ASP A 312 -9.63 -4.74 -11.51
C ASP A 312 -8.71 -3.55 -11.17
N GLY A 313 -8.68 -2.53 -12.04
CA GLY A 313 -7.98 -1.28 -11.79
C GLY A 313 -6.92 -0.87 -12.82
N SER A 314 -6.34 0.29 -12.60
CA SER A 314 -5.36 0.94 -13.51
C SER A 314 -4.09 0.09 -13.75
N PHE A 315 -3.69 -0.73 -12.79
CA PHE A 315 -2.55 -1.63 -12.90
C PHE A 315 -2.79 -2.81 -13.82
N LYS A 316 -4.04 -3.28 -13.99
CA LYS A 316 -4.38 -4.34 -14.95
C LYS A 316 -3.96 -3.95 -16.36
N ALA A 317 -4.24 -2.72 -16.78
CA ALA A 317 -3.83 -2.22 -18.08
C ALA A 317 -2.29 -2.19 -18.22
N LEU A 318 -1.57 -1.70 -17.21
CA LEU A 318 -0.11 -1.65 -17.21
C LEU A 318 0.51 -3.03 -17.33
N PHE A 319 0.08 -3.99 -16.50
CA PHE A 319 0.59 -5.37 -16.55
C PHE A 319 0.22 -6.07 -17.85
N THR A 320 -0.97 -5.83 -18.39
CA THR A 320 -1.38 -6.39 -19.68
C THR A 320 -0.50 -5.87 -20.82
N VAL A 321 -0.26 -4.56 -20.88
CA VAL A 321 0.64 -3.96 -21.88
C VAL A 321 2.05 -4.50 -21.72
N ALA A 322 2.57 -4.56 -20.49
CA ALA A 322 3.89 -5.12 -20.22
C ALA A 322 4.01 -6.59 -20.66
N ALA A 323 2.98 -7.42 -20.40
CA ALA A 323 2.94 -8.82 -20.84
C ALA A 323 2.94 -8.94 -22.36
N VAL A 324 2.16 -8.11 -23.07
CA VAL A 324 2.15 -8.08 -24.55
C VAL A 324 3.52 -7.69 -25.10
N VAL A 325 4.14 -6.65 -24.55
CA VAL A 325 5.49 -6.21 -24.97
C VAL A 325 6.52 -7.31 -24.70
N ALA A 326 6.48 -7.95 -23.54
CA ALA A 326 7.34 -9.09 -23.19
C ALA A 326 7.17 -10.24 -24.20
N LEU A 327 5.94 -10.58 -24.55
CA LEU A 327 5.63 -11.62 -25.53
C LEU A 327 6.23 -11.28 -26.90
N ILE A 328 6.11 -10.03 -27.38
CA ILE A 328 6.70 -9.58 -28.64
C ILE A 328 8.22 -9.71 -28.61
N ILE A 329 8.87 -9.29 -27.52
CA ILE A 329 10.33 -9.41 -27.35
C ILE A 329 10.75 -10.89 -27.42
N ILE A 330 10.04 -11.78 -26.71
CA ILE A 330 10.31 -13.22 -26.69
C ILE A 330 10.16 -13.80 -28.11
N LEU A 331 9.04 -13.55 -28.78
CA LEU A 331 8.78 -14.07 -30.12
C LEU A 331 9.83 -13.60 -31.15
N THR A 332 10.17 -12.32 -31.12
CA THR A 332 11.19 -11.73 -31.99
C THR A 332 12.56 -12.36 -31.72
N SER A 333 12.92 -12.55 -30.45
CA SER A 333 14.18 -13.20 -30.05
C SER A 333 14.26 -14.65 -30.55
N VAL A 334 13.19 -15.42 -30.32
CA VAL A 334 13.09 -16.80 -30.78
C VAL A 334 13.20 -16.87 -32.31
N TYR A 335 12.55 -15.95 -33.03
CA TYR A 335 12.63 -15.89 -34.48
C TYR A 335 14.05 -15.56 -34.97
N CYS A 336 14.73 -14.58 -34.38
CA CYS A 336 16.11 -14.23 -34.69
C CYS A 336 17.08 -15.39 -34.42
N ILE A 337 16.93 -16.06 -33.28
CA ILE A 337 17.74 -17.24 -32.93
C ILE A 337 17.49 -18.36 -33.94
N LYS A 338 16.21 -18.69 -34.21
CA LYS A 338 15.83 -19.71 -35.19
C LYS A 338 16.41 -19.44 -36.58
N ASN A 339 16.32 -18.20 -37.05
CA ASN A 339 16.85 -17.82 -38.37
C ASN A 339 18.39 -17.96 -38.41
N SER A 340 19.09 -17.52 -37.36
CA SER A 340 20.55 -17.71 -37.23
C SER A 340 20.95 -19.21 -37.26
N PHE A 341 20.17 -20.07 -36.59
CA PHE A 341 20.40 -21.51 -36.62
C PHE A 341 20.09 -22.14 -38.00
N ASN A 342 18.99 -21.74 -38.65
CA ASN A 342 18.61 -22.29 -39.97
C ASN A 342 19.70 -22.03 -41.03
N ILE A 343 20.25 -20.84 -41.10
CA ILE A 343 21.37 -20.51 -41.98
C ILE A 343 22.60 -21.37 -41.65
N SER A 344 22.81 -21.69 -40.35
CA SER A 344 23.89 -22.59 -39.90
C SER A 344 23.71 -24.03 -40.30
N ILE A 345 22.48 -24.54 -40.26
CA ILE A 345 22.19 -25.94 -40.51
C ILE A 345 22.61 -26.35 -41.93
N THR A 346 22.36 -25.51 -42.93
CA THR A 346 22.70 -25.79 -44.32
C THR A 346 24.21 -26.00 -44.55
N GLU A 347 25.04 -25.20 -43.91
CA GLU A 347 26.51 -25.36 -43.92
C GLU A 347 26.96 -26.56 -43.06
N LYS A 348 26.28 -26.80 -41.97
CA LYS A 348 26.63 -27.87 -41.02
C LYS A 348 26.19 -29.27 -41.45
N ILE A 349 25.13 -29.40 -42.23
CA ILE A 349 24.72 -30.69 -42.80
C ILE A 349 25.91 -31.32 -43.58
N ARG A 350 26.64 -30.53 -44.33
CA ARG A 350 27.85 -30.99 -45.03
C ARG A 350 28.97 -31.40 -44.06
N GLN A 351 29.17 -30.66 -42.98
CA GLN A 351 30.18 -30.97 -41.97
C GLN A 351 29.78 -32.21 -41.14
N TYR A 352 28.50 -32.32 -40.73
CA TYR A 352 28.01 -33.47 -40.00
C TYR A 352 27.97 -34.74 -40.88
N GLY A 353 27.71 -34.60 -42.17
CA GLY A 353 27.85 -35.70 -43.14
C GLY A 353 29.30 -36.21 -43.21
N MET A 354 30.28 -35.32 -43.28
CA MET A 354 31.72 -35.72 -43.24
C MET A 354 32.11 -36.36 -41.89
N LEU A 355 31.60 -35.86 -40.74
CA LEU A 355 31.83 -36.46 -39.44
C LEU A 355 31.19 -37.86 -39.32
N ALA A 356 30.01 -38.03 -39.88
CA ALA A 356 29.33 -39.33 -39.92
C ALA A 356 30.07 -40.35 -40.83
N SER A 357 30.65 -39.90 -41.93
CA SER A 357 31.44 -40.80 -42.82
C SER A 357 32.76 -41.22 -42.18
N VAL A 358 33.29 -40.47 -41.25
CA VAL A 358 34.50 -40.83 -40.44
C VAL A 358 34.14 -41.58 -39.15
N GLY A 359 32.84 -41.98 -38.96
CA GLY A 359 32.40 -42.82 -37.86
C GLY A 359 31.83 -42.12 -36.62
N ALA A 360 31.49 -40.84 -36.72
CA ALA A 360 30.80 -40.16 -35.61
C ALA A 360 29.37 -40.65 -35.41
N THR A 361 29.04 -41.01 -34.17
CA THR A 361 27.68 -41.51 -33.84
C THR A 361 26.67 -40.34 -33.79
N ARG A 362 25.38 -40.67 -34.05
CA ARG A 362 24.26 -39.69 -33.91
C ARG A 362 24.22 -39.01 -32.54
N ARG A 363 24.62 -39.75 -31.48
CA ARG A 363 24.67 -39.19 -30.09
C ARG A 363 25.76 -38.14 -29.95
N GLN A 364 26.92 -38.31 -30.58
CA GLN A 364 28.02 -37.35 -30.59
C GLN A 364 27.66 -36.09 -31.38
N ILE A 365 27.00 -36.22 -32.51
CA ILE A 365 26.52 -35.06 -33.32
C ILE A 365 25.47 -34.27 -32.54
N LYS A 366 24.50 -34.96 -31.93
CA LYS A 366 23.48 -34.32 -31.09
C LYS A 366 24.07 -33.62 -29.85
N SER A 367 25.11 -34.18 -29.25
CA SER A 367 25.86 -33.57 -28.16
C SER A 367 26.59 -32.30 -28.60
N SER A 368 27.16 -32.28 -29.79
CA SER A 368 27.83 -31.10 -30.37
C SER A 368 26.85 -29.95 -30.57
N VAL A 369 25.65 -30.20 -31.10
CA VAL A 369 24.59 -29.20 -31.27
C VAL A 369 24.12 -28.63 -29.94
N LYS A 370 23.91 -29.49 -28.92
CA LYS A 370 23.55 -29.05 -27.58
C LYS A 370 24.65 -28.21 -26.93
N THR A 371 25.93 -28.57 -27.11
CA THR A 371 27.05 -27.80 -26.58
C THR A 371 27.13 -26.41 -27.23
N GLU A 372 26.87 -26.35 -28.53
CA GLU A 372 26.84 -25.04 -29.24
C GLU A 372 25.71 -24.16 -28.75
N ALA A 373 24.51 -24.72 -28.60
CA ALA A 373 23.37 -23.98 -28.04
C ALA A 373 23.67 -23.44 -26.65
N ALA A 374 24.30 -24.26 -25.78
CA ALA A 374 24.71 -23.84 -24.46
C ALA A 374 25.78 -22.73 -24.47
N MET A 375 26.74 -22.77 -25.40
CA MET A 375 27.78 -21.75 -25.51
C MET A 375 27.26 -20.42 -26.09
N LEU A 376 26.17 -20.45 -26.85
CA LEU A 376 25.54 -19.23 -27.37
C LEU A 376 24.56 -18.61 -26.38
N GLY A 377 24.04 -19.39 -25.42
CA GLY A 377 23.10 -18.93 -24.41
C GLY A 377 23.76 -18.54 -23.07
N VAL A 378 25.08 -18.71 -22.97
CA VAL A 378 25.92 -18.25 -21.85
C VAL A 378 26.71 -17.02 -22.32
#